data_8c3403cf128402bdac41f1cc6d98fe61
#
_entry.id   8c3403cf128402bdac41f1cc6d98fe61
#
_cell.length_a   1.000
_cell.length_b   1.000
_cell.length_c   1.000
_cell.angle_alpha   90.00
_cell.angle_beta   90.00
_cell.angle_gamma   90.00
#
_symmetry.space_group_name_H-M   'P 1'
#
loop_
_entity.id
_entity.type
_entity.pdbx_description
1 polymer ?
#
loop_
_entity_poly.entity_id
_entity_poly.type
_entity_poly.pdbx_seq_one_letter_code
_entity_poly.pdbx_strand_id
1 'polypeptide(L)'
;MLSAAVRRLSPLQWAGVGLGSCAVLLALLGLLAPASAFFFPLLSLWASVGLFVLALCALRVAGAELGFFHKAVVFGIWAVAVVYFYWTLSSRSFVYVWDYANYLLKQYDAEAAFAQSAGAGLAYIFGSMADDYTNFITLFTEFPFCLTSHTGDDYSFSQVFCILPTLLVLLAGLVVKVGQILNVKNRMYYFLFGMTLTAAYPFLRMSAVLAQPDWFGLIFGFAIRLL
;
A
#
# COMPACT_ATOMS: atom_id res chain seq x y z
N MET A 1 5.05 28.55 -24.48
CA MET A 1 5.01 28.82 -23.01
C MET A 1 4.83 27.57 -22.16
N LEU A 2 4.02 26.58 -22.51
CA LEU A 2 3.84 25.31 -21.75
C LEU A 2 5.15 24.52 -21.55
N SER A 3 6.08 24.52 -22.53
CA SER A 3 7.32 23.70 -22.45
C SER A 3 8.32 24.14 -21.37
N ALA A 4 8.32 25.42 -20.98
CA ALA A 4 9.25 25.93 -19.96
C ALA A 4 8.73 25.69 -18.52
N ALA A 5 7.42 25.69 -18.32
CA ALA A 5 6.80 25.40 -17.04
C ALA A 5 6.91 23.89 -16.69
N VAL A 6 6.75 23.03 -17.70
CA VAL A 6 6.84 21.57 -17.55
C VAL A 6 8.23 21.10 -17.13
N ARG A 7 9.30 21.79 -17.57
CA ARG A 7 10.69 21.42 -17.19
C ARG A 7 11.06 21.74 -15.73
N ARG A 8 10.20 22.44 -14.99
CA ARG A 8 10.47 22.85 -13.60
C ARG A 8 9.75 22.02 -12.55
N LEU A 9 8.92 21.05 -12.95
CA LEU A 9 8.23 20.19 -11.99
C LEU A 9 9.21 19.26 -11.29
N SER A 10 9.08 19.16 -9.98
CA SER A 10 9.81 18.16 -9.20
C SER A 10 9.32 16.74 -9.54
N PRO A 11 10.13 15.69 -9.30
CA PRO A 11 9.70 14.29 -9.53
C PRO A 11 8.37 13.96 -8.86
N LEU A 12 8.10 14.52 -7.69
CA LEU A 12 6.86 14.32 -6.95
C LEU A 12 5.65 15.00 -7.62
N GLN A 13 5.85 16.18 -8.19
CA GLN A 13 4.81 16.85 -8.98
C GLN A 13 4.51 16.08 -10.27
N TRP A 14 5.55 15.51 -10.91
CA TRP A 14 5.35 14.61 -12.05
C TRP A 14 4.57 13.35 -11.67
N ALA A 15 4.87 12.74 -10.51
CA ALA A 15 4.09 11.61 -9.99
C ALA A 15 2.62 12.00 -9.75
N GLY A 16 2.37 13.19 -9.19
CA GLY A 16 1.02 13.72 -9.00
C GLY A 16 0.27 13.94 -10.31
N VAL A 17 0.93 14.51 -11.34
CA VAL A 17 0.35 14.68 -12.69
C VAL A 17 0.04 13.30 -13.30
N GLY A 18 0.96 12.35 -13.19
CA GLY A 18 0.76 10.97 -13.69
C GLY A 18 -0.44 10.29 -13.02
N LEU A 19 -0.52 10.35 -11.68
CA LEU A 19 -1.66 9.81 -10.93
C LEU A 19 -2.98 10.48 -11.31
N GLY A 20 -3.00 11.80 -11.47
CA GLY A 20 -4.18 12.54 -11.92
C GLY A 20 -4.63 12.12 -13.32
N SER A 21 -3.70 11.97 -14.25
CA SER A 21 -4.00 11.49 -15.61
C SER A 21 -4.54 10.06 -15.61
N CYS A 22 -3.96 9.16 -14.82
CA CYS A 22 -4.46 7.79 -14.64
C CYS A 22 -5.87 7.78 -14.03
N ALA A 23 -6.16 8.66 -13.06
CA ALA A 23 -7.50 8.78 -12.47
C ALA A 23 -8.55 9.16 -13.53
N VAL A 24 -8.24 10.09 -14.43
CA VAL A 24 -9.13 10.48 -15.53
C VAL A 24 -9.36 9.29 -16.48
N LEU A 25 -8.29 8.57 -16.84
CA LEU A 25 -8.41 7.38 -17.70
C LEU A 25 -9.25 6.27 -17.06
N LEU A 26 -9.06 6.04 -15.75
CA LEU A 26 -9.89 5.08 -15.00
C LEU A 26 -11.35 5.51 -14.93
N ALA A 27 -11.62 6.79 -14.70
CA ALA A 27 -12.99 7.30 -14.73
C ALA A 27 -13.65 7.10 -16.10
N LEU A 28 -12.92 7.37 -17.18
CA LEU A 28 -13.40 7.12 -18.54
C LEU A 28 -13.62 5.62 -18.78
N LEU A 29 -12.73 4.75 -18.36
CA LEU A 29 -12.89 3.30 -18.46
C LEU A 29 -14.15 2.83 -17.72
N GLY A 30 -14.36 3.30 -16.48
CA GLY A 30 -15.54 2.97 -15.69
C GLY A 30 -16.87 3.46 -16.31
N LEU A 31 -16.84 4.57 -17.05
CA LEU A 31 -18.00 5.10 -17.76
C LEU A 31 -18.27 4.38 -19.08
N LEU A 32 -17.22 4.09 -19.86
CA LEU A 32 -17.35 3.53 -21.21
C LEU A 32 -17.42 2.00 -21.22
N ALA A 33 -16.82 1.34 -20.24
CA ALA A 33 -16.79 -0.10 -20.08
C ALA A 33 -17.07 -0.50 -18.61
N PRO A 34 -18.28 -0.27 -18.10
CA PRO A 34 -18.60 -0.37 -16.67
C PRO A 34 -18.46 -1.78 -16.09
N ALA A 35 -18.50 -2.82 -16.91
CA ALA A 35 -18.29 -4.23 -16.50
C ALA A 35 -16.93 -4.77 -16.97
N SER A 36 -15.94 -3.91 -17.15
CA SER A 36 -14.59 -4.34 -17.56
C SER A 36 -13.87 -5.09 -16.44
N ALA A 37 -13.46 -6.33 -16.72
CA ALA A 37 -12.64 -7.13 -15.80
C ALA A 37 -11.32 -6.47 -15.43
N PHE A 38 -10.84 -5.50 -16.22
CA PHE A 38 -9.61 -4.76 -15.94
C PHE A 38 -9.80 -3.55 -15.06
N PHE A 39 -11.04 -3.10 -14.84
CA PHE A 39 -11.29 -1.85 -14.11
C PHE A 39 -10.84 -1.95 -12.66
N PHE A 40 -11.26 -2.99 -11.94
CA PHE A 40 -10.93 -3.14 -10.52
C PHE A 40 -9.42 -3.36 -10.27
N PRO A 41 -8.73 -4.27 -10.98
CA PRO A 41 -7.27 -4.39 -10.86
C PRO A 41 -6.50 -3.09 -11.14
N LEU A 42 -6.88 -2.34 -12.18
CA LEU A 42 -6.24 -1.06 -12.50
C LEU A 42 -6.52 0.01 -11.43
N LEU A 43 -7.74 0.06 -10.91
CA LEU A 43 -8.11 0.94 -9.81
C LEU A 43 -7.30 0.61 -8.54
N SER A 44 -7.14 -0.69 -8.22
CA SER A 44 -6.36 -1.16 -7.09
C SER A 44 -4.88 -0.79 -7.22
N LEU A 45 -4.29 -1.02 -8.37
CA LEU A 45 -2.91 -0.62 -8.64
C LEU A 45 -2.74 0.90 -8.50
N TRP A 46 -3.65 1.69 -9.09
CA TRP A 46 -3.63 3.14 -8.99
C TRP A 46 -3.76 3.61 -7.53
N ALA A 47 -4.66 3.02 -6.75
CA ALA A 47 -4.86 3.35 -5.35
C ALA A 47 -3.61 3.04 -4.51
N SER A 48 -2.98 1.88 -4.73
CA SER A 48 -1.75 1.46 -4.03
C SER A 48 -0.58 2.39 -4.34
N VAL A 49 -0.37 2.73 -5.61
CA VAL A 49 0.65 3.71 -6.04
C VAL A 49 0.33 5.10 -5.48
N GLY A 50 -0.94 5.49 -5.48
CA GLY A 50 -1.41 6.76 -4.91
C GLY A 50 -1.10 6.86 -3.43
N LEU A 51 -1.38 5.81 -2.66
CA LEU A 51 -1.09 5.74 -1.22
C LEU A 51 0.43 5.87 -0.96
N PHE A 52 1.25 5.19 -1.76
CA PHE A 52 2.71 5.29 -1.68
C PHE A 52 3.22 6.71 -1.97
N VAL A 53 2.70 7.36 -3.01
CA VAL A 53 3.06 8.75 -3.34
C VAL A 53 2.61 9.72 -2.25
N LEU A 54 1.41 9.54 -1.69
CA LEU A 54 0.93 10.33 -0.55
C LEU A 54 1.86 10.19 0.67
N ALA A 55 2.36 8.98 0.95
CA ALA A 55 3.34 8.77 2.01
C ALA A 55 4.63 9.57 1.75
N LEU A 56 5.16 9.56 0.53
CA LEU A 56 6.33 10.36 0.16
C LEU A 56 6.07 11.87 0.29
N CYS A 57 4.86 12.33 -0.06
CA CYS A 57 4.45 13.72 0.16
C CYS A 57 4.43 14.07 1.65
N ALA A 58 3.85 13.22 2.49
CA ALA A 58 3.81 13.43 3.93
C ALA A 58 5.21 13.52 4.53
N LEU A 59 6.15 12.66 4.12
CA LEU A 59 7.55 12.73 4.55
C LEU A 59 8.22 14.05 4.15
N ARG A 60 7.94 14.54 2.95
CA ARG A 60 8.49 15.81 2.49
C ARG A 60 7.96 16.98 3.31
N VAL A 61 6.65 17.03 3.57
CA VAL A 61 6.03 18.06 4.42
C VAL A 61 6.59 18.00 5.84
N ALA A 62 6.80 16.80 6.38
CA ALA A 62 7.39 16.58 7.70
C ALA A 62 8.91 16.92 7.78
N GLY A 63 9.57 17.22 6.67
CA GLY A 63 11.02 17.42 6.62
C GLY A 63 11.83 16.14 6.90
N ALA A 64 11.26 14.97 6.64
CA ALA A 64 11.86 13.65 6.81
C ALA A 64 12.16 12.99 5.46
N GLU A 65 12.66 13.76 4.49
CA GLU A 65 12.92 13.25 3.14
C GLU A 65 13.94 12.10 3.14
N LEU A 66 13.59 11.03 2.42
CA LEU A 66 14.45 9.87 2.25
C LEU A 66 15.43 10.10 1.09
N GLY A 67 16.72 10.13 1.38
CA GLY A 67 17.78 10.09 0.36
C GLY A 67 17.81 8.74 -0.38
N PHE A 68 18.65 8.67 -1.41
CA PHE A 68 18.80 7.45 -2.23
C PHE A 68 19.07 6.20 -1.40
N PHE A 69 20.01 6.28 -0.46
CA PHE A 69 20.38 5.16 0.41
C PHE A 69 19.17 4.66 1.25
N HIS A 70 18.40 5.57 1.85
CA HIS A 70 17.22 5.19 2.64
C HIS A 70 16.18 4.46 1.77
N LYS A 71 15.94 4.94 0.55
CA LYS A 71 15.04 4.32 -0.41
C LYS A 71 15.53 2.93 -0.83
N ALA A 72 16.84 2.77 -1.07
CA ALA A 72 17.43 1.49 -1.41
C ALA A 72 17.26 0.46 -0.28
N VAL A 73 17.46 0.86 0.98
CA VAL A 73 17.22 -0.01 2.15
C VAL A 73 15.74 -0.39 2.26
N VAL A 74 14.83 0.56 2.14
CA VAL A 74 13.37 0.30 2.16
C VAL A 74 12.98 -0.68 1.07
N PHE A 75 13.43 -0.45 -0.16
CA PHE A 75 13.16 -1.35 -1.28
C PHE A 75 13.76 -2.75 -1.05
N GLY A 76 14.99 -2.82 -0.53
CA GLY A 76 15.65 -4.10 -0.19
C GLY A 76 14.85 -4.89 0.85
N ILE A 77 14.39 -4.24 1.92
CA ILE A 77 13.55 -4.88 2.95
C ILE A 77 12.24 -5.37 2.34
N TRP A 78 11.58 -4.55 1.52
CA TRP A 78 10.35 -4.94 0.83
C TRP A 78 10.58 -6.14 -0.09
N ALA A 79 11.61 -6.12 -0.92
CA ALA A 79 11.92 -7.22 -1.83
C ALA A 79 12.20 -8.53 -1.07
N VAL A 80 12.98 -8.47 0.02
CA VAL A 80 13.22 -9.63 0.90
C VAL A 80 11.92 -10.11 1.54
N ALA A 81 11.07 -9.19 2.00
CA ALA A 81 9.77 -9.54 2.57
C ALA A 81 8.87 -10.24 1.53
N VAL A 82 8.76 -9.71 0.32
CA VAL A 82 7.99 -10.33 -0.77
C VAL A 82 8.45 -11.77 -1.04
N VAL A 83 9.76 -11.98 -1.19
CA VAL A 83 10.32 -13.32 -1.42
C VAL A 83 10.08 -14.24 -0.22
N TYR A 84 10.33 -13.74 1.00
CA TYR A 84 10.13 -14.52 2.22
C TYR A 84 8.67 -14.93 2.42
N PHE A 85 7.73 -14.01 2.23
CA PHE A 85 6.30 -14.31 2.39
C PHE A 85 5.80 -15.23 1.29
N TYR A 86 6.19 -15.01 0.03
CA TYR A 86 5.86 -15.93 -1.05
C TYR A 86 6.32 -17.35 -0.73
N TRP A 87 7.57 -17.53 -0.29
CA TRP A 87 8.11 -18.84 0.09
C TRP A 87 7.39 -19.42 1.31
N THR A 88 7.12 -18.62 2.33
CA THR A 88 6.46 -19.07 3.56
C THR A 88 5.02 -19.51 3.28
N LEU A 89 4.27 -18.74 2.51
CA LEU A 89 2.88 -19.03 2.16
C LEU A 89 2.80 -20.28 1.24
N SER A 90 3.67 -20.39 0.24
CA SER A 90 3.69 -21.55 -0.66
C SER A 90 4.15 -22.86 -0.01
N SER A 91 4.86 -22.79 1.12
CA SER A 91 5.38 -23.96 1.84
C SER A 91 4.52 -24.42 3.01
N ARG A 92 3.46 -23.68 3.35
CA ARG A 92 2.60 -23.96 4.50
C ARG A 92 1.14 -23.78 4.13
N SER A 93 0.28 -24.62 4.70
CA SER A 93 -1.18 -24.42 4.63
C SER A 93 -1.63 -23.65 5.86
N PHE A 94 -2.13 -22.45 5.66
CA PHE A 94 -2.74 -21.65 6.73
C PHE A 94 -4.25 -21.83 6.70
N VAL A 95 -4.84 -21.95 7.89
CA VAL A 95 -6.29 -21.92 8.05
C VAL A 95 -6.68 -20.51 8.47
N TYR A 96 -7.35 -19.80 7.58
CA TYR A 96 -7.88 -18.48 7.85
C TYR A 96 -9.20 -18.59 8.60
N VAL A 97 -9.27 -17.98 9.78
CA VAL A 97 -10.45 -18.05 10.66
C VAL A 97 -10.88 -16.64 11.06
N TRP A 98 -12.15 -16.47 11.41
CA TRP A 98 -12.73 -15.22 11.93
C TRP A 98 -12.54 -14.06 10.94
N ASP A 99 -11.97 -12.96 11.42
CA ASP A 99 -11.81 -11.72 10.68
C ASP A 99 -11.00 -11.89 9.38
N TYR A 100 -10.02 -12.78 9.37
CA TYR A 100 -9.18 -13.01 8.19
C TYR A 100 -9.97 -13.66 7.04
N ALA A 101 -10.78 -14.67 7.37
CA ALA A 101 -11.68 -15.28 6.40
C ALA A 101 -12.72 -14.27 5.91
N ASN A 102 -13.20 -13.39 6.79
CA ASN A 102 -14.15 -12.34 6.46
C ASN A 102 -13.59 -11.34 5.44
N TYR A 103 -12.33 -10.89 5.60
CA TYR A 103 -11.71 -9.99 4.63
C TYR A 103 -11.45 -10.63 3.26
N LEU A 104 -11.14 -11.92 3.22
CA LEU A 104 -11.05 -12.66 1.96
C LEU A 104 -12.42 -12.77 1.28
N LEU A 105 -13.48 -13.05 2.02
CA LEU A 105 -14.85 -13.06 1.48
C LEU A 105 -15.24 -11.69 0.93
N LYS A 106 -14.91 -10.61 1.64
CA LYS A 106 -15.13 -9.24 1.16
C LYS A 106 -14.36 -8.93 -0.13
N GLN A 107 -13.20 -9.55 -0.35
CA GLN A 107 -12.47 -9.42 -1.60
C GLN A 107 -13.26 -10.05 -2.76
N TYR A 108 -13.80 -11.27 -2.57
CA TYR A 108 -14.64 -11.93 -3.58
C TYR A 108 -15.93 -11.16 -3.85
N ASP A 109 -16.56 -10.62 -2.80
CA ASP A 109 -17.77 -9.80 -2.96
C ASP A 109 -17.47 -8.50 -3.73
N ALA A 110 -16.30 -7.88 -3.49
CA ALA A 110 -15.86 -6.72 -4.25
C ALA A 110 -15.65 -7.05 -5.74
N GLU A 111 -14.97 -8.16 -6.05
CA GLU A 111 -14.81 -8.64 -7.42
C GLU A 111 -16.18 -8.87 -8.10
N ALA A 112 -17.10 -9.53 -7.40
CA ALA A 112 -18.45 -9.78 -7.90
C ALA A 112 -19.24 -8.46 -8.15
N ALA A 113 -19.09 -7.47 -7.28
CA ALA A 113 -19.70 -6.15 -7.44
C ALA A 113 -19.10 -5.39 -8.62
N PHE A 114 -17.78 -5.39 -8.78
CA PHE A 114 -17.12 -4.77 -9.93
C PHE A 114 -17.40 -5.48 -11.27
N ALA A 115 -17.63 -6.79 -11.23
CA ALA A 115 -18.07 -7.54 -12.41
C ALA A 115 -19.46 -7.10 -12.90
N GLN A 116 -20.33 -6.62 -12.02
CA GLN A 116 -21.62 -6.05 -12.40
C GLN A 116 -21.45 -4.66 -13.03
N SER A 117 -20.74 -3.77 -12.37
CA SER A 117 -20.37 -2.45 -12.89
C SER A 117 -19.35 -1.76 -11.97
N ALA A 118 -18.61 -0.81 -12.53
CA ALA A 118 -17.73 0.06 -11.76
C ALA A 118 -18.48 0.80 -10.63
N GLY A 119 -19.70 1.26 -10.90
CA GLY A 119 -20.55 1.93 -9.90
C GLY A 119 -20.96 1.02 -8.75
N ALA A 120 -21.35 -0.24 -9.03
CA ALA A 120 -21.69 -1.22 -8.00
C ALA A 120 -20.47 -1.54 -7.11
N GLY A 121 -19.30 -1.75 -7.72
CA GLY A 121 -18.06 -2.00 -6.98
C GLY A 121 -17.65 -0.83 -6.08
N LEU A 122 -17.69 0.39 -6.60
CA LEU A 122 -17.40 1.59 -5.79
C LEU A 122 -18.42 1.76 -4.66
N ALA A 123 -19.71 1.54 -4.93
CA ALA A 123 -20.75 1.58 -3.89
C ALA A 123 -20.51 0.52 -2.79
N TYR A 124 -20.09 -0.69 -3.18
CA TYR A 124 -19.74 -1.75 -2.23
C TYR A 124 -18.57 -1.35 -1.33
N ILE A 125 -17.49 -0.79 -1.91
CA ILE A 125 -16.32 -0.35 -1.14
C ILE A 125 -16.66 0.81 -0.21
N PHE A 126 -17.22 1.89 -0.75
CA PHE A 126 -17.43 3.12 0.02
C PHE A 126 -18.68 3.09 0.91
N GLY A 127 -19.66 2.26 0.58
CA GLY A 127 -20.86 2.06 1.40
C GLY A 127 -20.57 1.48 2.79
N SER A 128 -19.45 0.76 2.94
CA SER A 128 -19.04 0.15 4.20
C SER A 128 -18.11 1.01 5.07
N MET A 129 -17.86 2.27 4.71
CA MET A 129 -16.90 3.12 5.43
C MET A 129 -17.28 3.39 6.89
N ALA A 130 -18.55 3.25 7.25
CA ALA A 130 -19.05 3.39 8.62
C ALA A 130 -19.18 2.06 9.37
N ASP A 131 -18.90 0.93 8.74
CA ASP A 131 -19.01 -0.39 9.33
C ASP A 131 -17.76 -0.74 10.15
N ASP A 132 -17.92 -1.58 11.17
CA ASP A 132 -16.79 -2.10 11.97
C ASP A 132 -15.76 -2.84 11.10
N TYR A 133 -16.24 -3.49 10.04
CA TYR A 133 -15.43 -4.18 9.03
C TYR A 133 -15.59 -3.50 7.68
N THR A 134 -14.79 -2.46 7.43
CA THR A 134 -14.83 -1.74 6.14
C THR A 134 -14.31 -2.60 4.97
N ASN A 135 -14.97 -2.48 3.82
CA ASN A 135 -14.52 -3.11 2.58
C ASN A 135 -13.38 -2.32 1.91
N PHE A 136 -12.98 -1.19 2.49
CA PHE A 136 -12.02 -0.25 1.88
C PHE A 136 -10.65 -0.88 1.59
N ILE A 137 -10.24 -1.89 2.39
CA ILE A 137 -8.96 -2.59 2.18
C ILE A 137 -8.92 -3.32 0.83
N THR A 138 -10.05 -3.84 0.34
CA THR A 138 -10.12 -4.55 -0.93
C THR A 138 -9.68 -3.70 -2.12
N LEU A 139 -9.83 -2.37 -1.99
CA LEU A 139 -9.34 -1.42 -2.98
C LEU A 139 -7.84 -1.52 -3.25
N PHE A 140 -7.05 -1.97 -2.27
CA PHE A 140 -5.58 -2.02 -2.36
C PHE A 140 -5.05 -3.43 -2.58
N THR A 141 -5.87 -4.45 -2.46
CA THR A 141 -5.44 -5.85 -2.49
C THR A 141 -5.78 -6.59 -3.78
N GLU A 142 -6.66 -6.05 -4.62
CA GLU A 142 -7.03 -6.67 -5.87
C GLU A 142 -5.85 -6.91 -6.81
N PHE A 143 -4.95 -5.95 -6.93
CA PHE A 143 -3.70 -6.16 -7.64
C PHE A 143 -2.59 -6.48 -6.64
N PRO A 144 -1.88 -7.61 -6.68
CA PRO A 144 -1.84 -8.64 -7.71
C PRO A 144 -2.78 -9.84 -7.50
N PHE A 145 -3.73 -9.80 -6.54
CA PHE A 145 -4.63 -10.90 -6.22
C PHE A 145 -5.33 -11.47 -7.48
N CYS A 146 -5.80 -10.59 -8.37
CA CYS A 146 -6.42 -10.96 -9.64
C CYS A 146 -5.52 -11.78 -10.60
N LEU A 147 -4.22 -11.83 -10.37
CA LEU A 147 -3.25 -12.58 -11.18
C LEU A 147 -2.90 -13.95 -10.58
N THR A 148 -3.52 -14.31 -9.47
CA THR A 148 -3.18 -15.49 -8.67
C THR A 148 -4.35 -16.49 -8.63
N SER A 149 -4.23 -17.51 -7.80
CA SER A 149 -5.25 -18.56 -7.66
C SER A 149 -6.43 -18.17 -6.78
N HIS A 150 -6.51 -16.91 -6.34
CA HIS A 150 -7.57 -16.39 -5.47
C HIS A 150 -7.72 -17.15 -4.14
N THR A 151 -6.61 -17.55 -3.53
CA THR A 151 -6.60 -18.20 -2.22
C THR A 151 -6.39 -17.18 -1.09
N GLY A 152 -6.58 -17.61 0.17
CA GLY A 152 -6.26 -16.79 1.33
C GLY A 152 -4.76 -16.41 1.39
N ASP A 153 -3.88 -17.31 0.93
CA ASP A 153 -2.44 -17.06 0.84
C ASP A 153 -2.14 -15.97 -0.18
N ASP A 154 -2.82 -15.96 -1.32
CA ASP A 154 -2.71 -14.93 -2.35
C ASP A 154 -3.20 -13.58 -1.84
N TYR A 155 -4.26 -13.55 -1.04
CA TYR A 155 -4.75 -12.34 -0.40
C TYR A 155 -3.73 -11.76 0.58
N SER A 156 -3.12 -12.60 1.44
CA SER A 156 -2.04 -12.18 2.33
C SER A 156 -0.82 -11.65 1.57
N PHE A 157 -0.45 -12.33 0.47
CA PHE A 157 0.62 -11.89 -0.41
C PHE A 157 0.34 -10.52 -1.02
N SER A 158 -0.90 -10.28 -1.47
CA SER A 158 -1.32 -9.00 -2.05
C SER A 158 -1.17 -7.84 -1.07
N GLN A 159 -1.47 -8.05 0.22
CA GLN A 159 -1.21 -7.05 1.27
C GLN A 159 0.29 -6.73 1.42
N VAL A 160 1.14 -7.75 1.46
CA VAL A 160 2.60 -7.56 1.53
C VAL A 160 3.12 -6.82 0.31
N PHE A 161 2.59 -7.14 -0.86
CA PHE A 161 3.03 -6.53 -2.11
C PHE A 161 2.61 -5.06 -2.21
N CYS A 162 1.35 -4.73 -1.92
CA CYS A 162 0.77 -3.42 -2.17
C CYS A 162 0.87 -2.45 -0.99
N ILE A 163 0.70 -2.93 0.24
CA ILE A 163 0.56 -2.07 1.42
C ILE A 163 1.88 -1.90 2.16
N LEU A 164 2.67 -2.96 2.28
CA LEU A 164 3.94 -2.93 3.02
C LEU A 164 4.92 -1.85 2.52
N PRO A 165 5.06 -1.56 1.21
CA PRO A 165 5.97 -0.50 0.76
C PRO A 165 5.65 0.86 1.38
N THR A 166 4.37 1.21 1.45
CA THR A 166 3.91 2.47 2.05
C THR A 166 4.23 2.52 3.53
N LEU A 167 3.96 1.43 4.25
CA LEU A 167 4.26 1.32 5.67
C LEU A 167 5.77 1.45 5.93
N LEU A 168 6.60 0.76 5.16
CA LEU A 168 8.06 0.84 5.29
C LEU A 168 8.61 2.24 5.02
N VAL A 169 8.04 2.95 4.04
CA VAL A 169 8.42 4.35 3.74
C VAL A 169 8.10 5.27 4.93
N LEU A 170 6.90 5.14 5.52
CA LEU A 170 6.51 5.96 6.68
C LEU A 170 7.36 5.63 7.91
N LEU A 171 7.63 4.36 8.18
CA LEU A 171 8.52 3.93 9.25
C LEU A 171 9.95 4.45 9.05
N ALA A 172 10.46 4.38 7.82
CA ALA A 172 11.76 4.94 7.49
C ALA A 172 11.82 6.45 7.75
N GLY A 173 10.77 7.19 7.36
CA GLY A 173 10.63 8.61 7.65
C GLY A 173 10.59 8.90 9.14
N LEU A 174 9.87 8.10 9.91
CA LEU A 174 9.81 8.21 11.38
C LEU A 174 11.20 7.99 12.00
N VAL A 175 11.93 6.95 11.58
CA VAL A 175 13.30 6.70 12.06
C VAL A 175 14.23 7.89 11.74
N VAL A 176 14.14 8.44 10.51
CA VAL A 176 14.91 9.62 10.12
C VAL A 176 14.55 10.81 11.01
N LYS A 177 13.26 11.06 11.23
CA LYS A 177 12.77 12.19 12.05
C LYS A 177 13.23 12.08 13.49
N VAL A 178 13.10 10.91 14.10
CA VAL A 178 13.58 10.67 15.48
C VAL A 178 15.10 10.84 15.56
N GLY A 179 15.86 10.35 14.58
CA GLY A 179 17.31 10.57 14.51
C GLY A 179 17.71 12.04 14.40
N GLN A 180 16.88 12.87 13.71
CA GLN A 180 17.06 14.32 13.64
C GLN A 180 16.79 14.97 15.01
N ILE A 181 15.67 14.62 15.68
CA ILE A 181 15.30 15.17 16.99
C ILE A 181 16.34 14.83 18.06
N LEU A 182 16.82 13.59 18.07
CA LEU A 182 17.84 13.11 19.01
C LEU A 182 19.25 13.59 18.64
N ASN A 183 19.42 14.32 17.54
CA ASN A 183 20.70 14.80 17.04
C ASN A 183 21.78 13.71 16.94
N VAL A 184 21.40 12.53 16.42
CA VAL A 184 22.27 11.37 16.32
C VAL A 184 23.44 11.64 15.39
N LYS A 185 24.69 11.48 15.86
CA LYS A 185 25.91 11.74 15.07
C LYS A 185 26.03 10.78 13.88
N ASN A 186 25.76 9.51 14.10
CA ASN A 186 25.89 8.49 13.06
C ASN A 186 24.53 8.06 12.50
N ARG A 187 23.92 8.96 11.70
CA ARG A 187 22.56 8.82 11.17
C ARG A 187 22.35 7.54 10.35
N MET A 188 23.39 7.11 9.62
CA MET A 188 23.29 5.92 8.79
C MET A 188 23.14 4.62 9.61
N TYR A 189 24.00 4.42 10.62
CA TYR A 189 23.89 3.25 11.50
C TYR A 189 22.60 3.25 12.32
N TYR A 190 22.20 4.43 12.80
CA TYR A 190 20.94 4.59 13.50
C TYR A 190 19.77 4.18 12.62
N PHE A 191 19.76 4.64 11.36
CA PHE A 191 18.73 4.28 10.38
C PHE A 191 18.69 2.77 10.13
N LEU A 192 19.84 2.16 9.84
CA LEU A 192 19.93 0.70 9.62
C LEU A 192 19.44 -0.07 10.84
N PHE A 193 19.86 0.31 12.04
CA PHE A 193 19.41 -0.32 13.28
C PHE A 193 17.89 -0.20 13.46
N GLY A 194 17.32 1.00 13.27
CA GLY A 194 15.87 1.23 13.38
C GLY A 194 15.07 0.41 12.36
N MET A 195 15.53 0.35 11.11
CA MET A 195 14.87 -0.44 10.07
C MET A 195 15.00 -1.95 10.30
N THR A 196 16.13 -2.41 10.84
CA THR A 196 16.33 -3.83 11.22
C THR A 196 15.39 -4.21 12.34
N LEU A 197 15.27 -3.40 13.39
CA LEU A 197 14.30 -3.63 14.48
C LEU A 197 12.87 -3.68 13.95
N THR A 198 12.53 -2.78 13.05
CA THR A 198 11.19 -2.76 12.41
C THR A 198 10.93 -4.05 11.63
N ALA A 199 11.88 -4.46 10.79
CA ALA A 199 11.76 -5.69 9.98
C ALA A 199 11.73 -6.97 10.85
N ALA A 200 12.43 -6.95 11.98
CA ALA A 200 12.45 -8.08 12.93
C ALA A 200 11.22 -8.13 13.84
N TYR A 201 10.39 -7.08 13.87
CA TYR A 201 9.27 -6.99 14.79
C TYR A 201 8.21 -8.09 14.53
N PRO A 202 7.96 -8.99 15.51
CA PRO A 202 7.11 -10.16 15.28
C PRO A 202 5.68 -9.82 14.85
N PHE A 203 5.11 -8.72 15.36
CA PHE A 203 3.77 -8.29 15.02
C PHE A 203 3.60 -8.01 13.53
N LEU A 204 4.53 -7.29 12.90
CA LEU A 204 4.46 -7.02 11.45
C LEU A 204 4.50 -8.31 10.63
N ARG A 205 5.30 -9.28 11.07
CA ARG A 205 5.37 -10.59 10.41
C ARG A 205 4.08 -11.39 10.58
N MET A 206 3.52 -11.43 11.79
CA MET A 206 2.25 -12.12 12.05
C MET A 206 1.09 -11.47 11.33
N SER A 207 0.99 -10.14 11.34
CA SER A 207 -0.08 -9.41 10.64
C SER A 207 -0.05 -9.67 9.13
N ALA A 208 1.15 -9.79 8.53
CA ALA A 208 1.28 -10.13 7.12
C ALA A 208 0.80 -11.56 6.82
N VAL A 209 1.23 -12.53 7.63
CA VAL A 209 0.85 -13.94 7.46
C VAL A 209 -0.65 -14.14 7.67
N LEU A 210 -1.24 -13.43 8.63
CA LEU A 210 -2.65 -13.57 9.00
C LEU A 210 -3.58 -12.62 8.22
N ALA A 211 -3.06 -11.89 7.23
CA ALA A 211 -3.85 -10.97 6.41
C ALA A 211 -4.64 -9.91 7.21
N GLN A 212 -4.04 -9.38 8.28
CA GLN A 212 -4.69 -8.40 9.15
C GLN A 212 -4.76 -7.00 8.50
N PRO A 213 -5.91 -6.32 8.56
CA PRO A 213 -6.09 -4.97 8.01
C PRO A 213 -5.43 -3.87 8.86
N ASP A 214 -4.91 -4.20 10.04
CA ASP A 214 -4.31 -3.27 11.01
C ASP A 214 -3.18 -2.41 10.41
N TRP A 215 -2.59 -2.84 9.30
CA TRP A 215 -1.58 -2.07 8.59
C TRP A 215 -2.08 -0.71 8.12
N PHE A 216 -3.37 -0.60 7.75
CA PHE A 216 -3.95 0.71 7.42
C PHE A 216 -4.00 1.62 8.64
N GLY A 217 -4.42 1.11 9.79
CA GLY A 217 -4.39 1.86 11.05
C GLY A 217 -2.97 2.35 11.39
N LEU A 218 -1.96 1.51 11.17
CA LEU A 218 -0.55 1.88 11.35
C LEU A 218 -0.10 2.96 10.35
N ILE A 219 -0.48 2.85 9.07
CA ILE A 219 -0.14 3.85 8.05
C ILE A 219 -0.68 5.22 8.45
N PHE A 220 -1.96 5.31 8.80
CA PHE A 220 -2.56 6.57 9.23
C PHE A 220 -1.96 7.08 10.54
N GLY A 221 -1.75 6.20 11.53
CA GLY A 221 -1.11 6.54 12.79
C GLY A 221 0.31 7.11 12.61
N PHE A 222 1.11 6.52 11.73
CA PHE A 222 2.47 7.03 11.44
C PHE A 222 2.44 8.31 10.61
N ALA A 223 1.52 8.43 9.65
CA ALA A 223 1.37 9.67 8.89
C ALA A 223 1.03 10.86 9.80
N ILE A 224 0.06 10.68 10.72
CA ILE A 224 -0.32 11.72 11.70
C ILE A 224 0.85 12.07 12.63
N ARG A 225 1.65 11.08 13.06
CA ARG A 225 2.80 11.33 13.95
C ARG A 225 3.96 12.04 13.26
N LEU A 226 4.04 11.97 11.96
CA LEU A 226 5.07 12.63 11.16
C LEU A 226 4.73 14.10 10.87
N LEU A 227 3.45 14.43 10.74
CA LEU A 227 2.96 15.79 10.53
C LEU A 227 2.95 16.60 11.81
#